data_ff6aebfbe769f2f1d5619eec22f1e0fc
#
_entry.id   ff6aebfbe769f2f1d5619eec22f1e0fc
#
_cell.length_a   1.000
_cell.length_b   1.000
_cell.length_c   1.000
_cell.angle_alpha   90.00
_cell.angle_beta   90.00
_cell.angle_gamma   90.00
#
_symmetry.space_group_name_H-M   'P 1'
#
loop_
_entity.id
_entity.type
_entity.pdbx_description
1 polymer ?
#
loop_
_entity_poly.entity_id
_entity_poly.type
_entity_poly.pdbx_seq_one_letter_code
_entity_poly.pdbx_strand_id
1 'polypeptide(L)'
;IGKRIFFENAGGALTLKSVVETSSKFAAIPDNQGRANTASKALMEIIQEAKKDAANLFGATTGQFFVGESGTELLFRLVRNAATSAKAGGNIVGSSFEHPATRSAAKYWAAQTGRQYMNVQHENNNGNVTAQLYSEIVNRDTRLVTILHASPVTGISVDLQAISKAVHSIAPEALIIVDGVQYAAHGGIKIDHYKIDGYAISPYKMYSRHGYGFAWVSDRLTQMSHEQLLDGPIESWELGTRDTGSYATISDVVKYLEWLGGKIENSESRSVKLSNAAKAIAAQEIALTDLMIHGEDNIKGLKDLKGIEIIGGQKNPDRKGLVSFRINGTSSHLLVDFLNEKGIRTHVRKADHYSGNILNPLGWEDCVRVSVCHYNSSEEIKSLLLALNEFQVDASIGQVNSN
;
A
#
# COMPACT_ATOMS: atom_id res chain seq x y z
N ILE A 1 -6.52 7.93 25.47
CA ILE A 1 -6.78 8.37 24.09
C ILE A 1 -8.29 8.56 23.99
N GLY A 2 -8.74 9.81 23.75
CA GLY A 2 -10.15 10.16 23.65
C GLY A 2 -10.84 9.58 22.40
N LYS A 3 -12.18 9.75 22.35
CA LYS A 3 -13.00 9.43 21.18
C LYS A 3 -12.55 10.33 20.03
N ARG A 4 -12.24 9.74 18.85
CA ARG A 4 -11.79 10.48 17.66
C ARG A 4 -12.30 9.84 16.39
N ILE A 5 -12.50 10.64 15.36
CA ILE A 5 -12.68 10.20 13.97
C ILE A 5 -11.28 9.96 13.37
N PHE A 6 -11.03 8.78 12.82
CA PHE A 6 -9.69 8.38 12.36
C PHE A 6 -9.65 8.28 10.83
N PHE A 7 -9.04 9.28 10.20
CA PHE A 7 -8.84 9.37 8.75
C PHE A 7 -7.36 9.36 8.34
N GLU A 8 -6.54 8.64 9.11
CA GLU A 8 -5.10 8.50 8.81
C GLU A 8 -4.69 7.06 8.46
N ASN A 9 -5.63 6.32 7.87
CA ASN A 9 -5.48 4.88 7.56
C ASN A 9 -4.32 4.57 6.59
N ALA A 10 -3.99 5.48 5.67
CA ALA A 10 -2.83 5.32 4.78
C ALA A 10 -1.48 5.36 5.52
N GLY A 11 -1.44 5.89 6.75
CA GLY A 11 -0.29 5.83 7.66
C GLY A 11 -0.21 4.52 8.45
N GLY A 12 -1.35 3.88 8.69
CA GLY A 12 -1.52 2.62 9.42
C GLY A 12 -2.99 2.42 9.78
N ALA A 13 -3.54 1.25 9.50
CA ALA A 13 -4.93 0.92 9.78
C ALA A 13 -5.13 0.55 11.26
N LEU A 14 -6.39 0.51 11.71
CA LEU A 14 -6.71 -0.02 13.04
C LEU A 14 -6.37 -1.52 13.10
N THR A 15 -5.76 -1.92 14.21
CA THR A 15 -5.35 -3.31 14.42
C THR A 15 -6.53 -4.14 14.92
N LEU A 16 -6.73 -5.33 14.35
CA LEU A 16 -7.74 -6.29 14.81
C LEU A 16 -7.46 -6.73 16.25
N LYS A 17 -8.52 -6.91 17.02
CA LYS A 17 -8.41 -7.42 18.39
C LYS A 17 -7.76 -8.81 18.44
N SER A 18 -8.11 -9.70 17.51
CA SER A 18 -7.48 -11.01 17.36
C SER A 18 -5.97 -10.93 17.13
N VAL A 19 -5.51 -9.98 16.31
CA VAL A 19 -4.07 -9.72 16.08
C VAL A 19 -3.37 -9.30 17.37
N VAL A 20 -3.98 -8.45 18.21
CA VAL A 20 -3.42 -8.05 19.51
C VAL A 20 -3.32 -9.24 20.45
N GLU A 21 -4.37 -10.04 20.55
CA GLU A 21 -4.42 -11.23 21.40
C GLU A 21 -3.40 -12.29 20.94
N THR A 22 -3.33 -12.56 19.65
CA THR A 22 -2.33 -13.47 19.06
C THR A 22 -0.91 -12.98 19.31
N SER A 23 -0.63 -11.69 19.09
CA SER A 23 0.69 -11.12 19.35
C SER A 23 1.11 -11.28 20.80
N SER A 24 0.21 -11.04 21.74
CA SER A 24 0.47 -11.23 23.18
C SER A 24 0.79 -12.69 23.53
N LYS A 25 0.04 -13.65 22.96
CA LYS A 25 0.29 -15.09 23.16
C LYS A 25 1.68 -15.50 22.63
N PHE A 26 2.02 -15.09 21.42
CA PHE A 26 3.29 -15.48 20.80
C PHE A 26 4.50 -14.81 21.46
N ALA A 27 4.36 -13.59 21.98
CA ALA A 27 5.41 -12.93 22.74
C ALA A 27 5.84 -13.69 24.03
N ALA A 28 4.97 -14.57 24.54
CA ALA A 28 5.25 -15.38 25.72
C ALA A 28 5.86 -16.76 25.39
N ILE A 29 6.01 -17.12 24.11
CA ILE A 29 6.53 -18.43 23.69
C ILE A 29 8.05 -18.33 23.46
N PRO A 30 8.88 -19.03 24.27
CA PRO A 30 10.34 -18.97 24.15
C PRO A 30 10.89 -19.94 23.10
N ASP A 31 10.04 -20.82 22.53
CA ASP A 31 10.48 -21.87 21.62
C ASP A 31 10.88 -21.33 20.25
N ASN A 32 11.87 -21.98 19.63
CA ASN A 32 12.33 -21.70 18.29
C ASN A 32 11.85 -22.77 17.31
N GLN A 33 11.77 -22.38 16.05
CA GLN A 33 11.49 -23.27 14.92
C GLN A 33 12.59 -24.33 14.77
N GLY A 34 12.22 -25.48 14.19
CA GLY A 34 13.19 -26.52 13.79
C GLY A 34 13.76 -27.38 14.94
N ARG A 35 13.14 -27.33 16.15
CA ARG A 35 13.50 -28.20 17.26
C ARG A 35 12.64 -29.47 17.27
N ALA A 36 13.12 -30.50 17.96
CA ALA A 36 12.42 -31.79 18.01
C ALA A 36 11.21 -31.83 18.95
N ASN A 37 11.05 -30.85 19.82
CA ASN A 37 9.96 -30.79 20.78
C ASN A 37 8.60 -30.45 20.16
N THR A 38 7.51 -30.77 20.86
CA THR A 38 6.14 -30.59 20.39
C THR A 38 5.80 -29.10 20.12
N ALA A 39 6.28 -28.16 20.94
CA ALA A 39 6.02 -26.74 20.76
C ALA A 39 6.64 -26.22 19.46
N SER A 40 7.90 -26.58 19.19
CA SER A 40 8.58 -26.21 17.95
C SER A 40 7.87 -26.77 16.70
N LYS A 41 7.38 -28.01 16.76
CA LYS A 41 6.58 -28.59 15.65
C LYS A 41 5.29 -27.82 15.43
N ALA A 42 4.57 -27.45 16.49
CA ALA A 42 3.37 -26.63 16.39
C ALA A 42 3.65 -25.25 15.79
N LEU A 43 4.78 -24.59 16.11
CA LEU A 43 5.20 -23.34 15.48
C LEU A 43 5.42 -23.51 13.97
N MET A 44 6.03 -24.62 13.52
CA MET A 44 6.21 -24.90 12.10
C MET A 44 4.88 -25.10 11.38
N GLU A 45 3.90 -25.79 12.00
CA GLU A 45 2.56 -25.94 11.46
C GLU A 45 1.84 -24.60 11.31
N ILE A 46 1.96 -23.70 12.29
CA ILE A 46 1.41 -22.33 12.23
C ILE A 46 2.01 -21.53 11.08
N ILE A 47 3.32 -21.62 10.89
CA ILE A 47 3.99 -20.95 9.75
C ILE A 47 3.48 -21.48 8.43
N GLN A 48 3.38 -22.79 8.27
CA GLN A 48 2.89 -23.41 7.04
C GLN A 48 1.42 -23.04 6.77
N GLU A 49 0.58 -23.03 7.78
CA GLU A 49 -0.82 -22.60 7.62
C GLU A 49 -0.91 -21.12 7.22
N ALA A 50 -0.13 -20.24 7.85
CA ALA A 50 -0.09 -18.83 7.50
C ALA A 50 0.40 -18.59 6.06
N LYS A 51 1.34 -19.38 5.55
CA LYS A 51 1.76 -19.33 4.14
C LYS A 51 0.64 -19.75 3.19
N LYS A 52 -0.17 -20.76 3.54
CA LYS A 52 -1.38 -21.15 2.78
C LYS A 52 -2.45 -20.05 2.83
N ASP A 53 -2.68 -19.47 4.00
CA ASP A 53 -3.60 -18.36 4.16
C ASP A 53 -3.18 -17.17 3.27
N ALA A 54 -1.90 -16.82 3.29
CA ALA A 54 -1.33 -15.80 2.44
C ALA A 54 -1.47 -16.12 0.94
N ALA A 55 -1.25 -17.38 0.53
CA ALA A 55 -1.44 -17.80 -0.85
C ALA A 55 -2.88 -17.55 -1.34
N ASN A 56 -3.87 -17.87 -0.51
CA ASN A 56 -5.28 -17.55 -0.81
C ASN A 56 -5.52 -16.04 -0.90
N LEU A 57 -4.99 -15.27 0.06
CA LEU A 57 -5.17 -13.81 0.10
C LEU A 57 -4.53 -13.12 -1.10
N PHE A 58 -3.34 -13.56 -1.50
CA PHE A 58 -2.60 -12.98 -2.61
C PHE A 58 -3.02 -13.54 -3.98
N GLY A 59 -3.85 -14.59 -4.01
CA GLY A 59 -4.22 -15.27 -5.25
C GLY A 59 -3.00 -15.82 -5.97
N ALA A 60 -2.11 -16.46 -5.23
CA ALA A 60 -0.87 -17.06 -5.73
C ALA A 60 -0.90 -18.58 -5.57
N THR A 61 -0.63 -19.30 -6.66
CA THR A 61 -0.56 -20.77 -6.67
C THR A 61 0.88 -21.29 -6.56
N THR A 62 1.87 -20.47 -6.83
CA THR A 62 3.31 -20.78 -6.77
C THR A 62 4.06 -19.66 -6.06
N GLY A 63 5.39 -19.84 -5.91
CA GLY A 63 6.26 -18.88 -5.25
C GLY A 63 6.36 -19.09 -3.74
N GLN A 64 7.14 -18.24 -3.09
CA GLN A 64 7.46 -18.33 -1.67
C GLN A 64 6.92 -17.12 -0.90
N PHE A 65 6.41 -17.37 0.31
CA PHE A 65 6.02 -16.32 1.26
C PHE A 65 7.00 -16.26 2.41
N PHE A 66 7.37 -15.05 2.82
CA PHE A 66 8.31 -14.86 3.91
C PHE A 66 8.12 -13.53 4.66
N VAL A 67 8.63 -13.48 5.89
CA VAL A 67 8.59 -12.33 6.78
C VAL A 67 9.92 -11.60 6.76
N GLY A 68 9.90 -10.27 6.79
CA GLY A 68 11.05 -9.39 6.99
C GLY A 68 10.80 -8.35 8.08
N GLU A 69 11.75 -7.44 8.29
CA GLU A 69 11.69 -6.41 9.33
C GLU A 69 10.59 -5.37 9.05
N SER A 70 10.37 -5.04 7.79
CA SER A 70 9.37 -4.08 7.33
C SER A 70 9.14 -4.22 5.83
N GLY A 71 8.06 -3.64 5.30
CA GLY A 71 7.86 -3.55 3.85
C GLY A 71 9.02 -2.83 3.13
N THR A 72 9.60 -1.80 3.76
CA THR A 72 10.77 -1.09 3.22
C THR A 72 11.99 -2.00 3.11
N GLU A 73 12.31 -2.75 4.15
CA GLU A 73 13.43 -3.70 4.14
C GLU A 73 13.23 -4.77 3.06
N LEU A 74 12.02 -5.31 2.97
CA LEU A 74 11.67 -6.33 1.96
C LEU A 74 11.78 -5.79 0.53
N LEU A 75 11.34 -4.56 0.27
CA LEU A 75 11.49 -3.93 -1.04
C LEU A 75 12.96 -3.72 -1.40
N PHE A 76 13.79 -3.25 -0.46
CA PHE A 76 15.23 -3.16 -0.67
C PHE A 76 15.86 -4.52 -0.96
N ARG A 77 15.47 -5.58 -0.24
CA ARG A 77 15.96 -6.95 -0.44
C ARG A 77 15.55 -7.51 -1.81
N LEU A 78 14.28 -7.41 -2.16
CA LEU A 78 13.77 -7.89 -3.45
C LEU A 78 14.41 -7.16 -4.63
N VAL A 79 14.49 -5.81 -4.57
CA VAL A 79 15.14 -5.00 -5.61
C VAL A 79 16.64 -5.33 -5.71
N ARG A 80 17.34 -5.49 -4.57
CA ARG A 80 18.76 -5.89 -4.56
C ARG A 80 18.96 -7.22 -5.26
N ASN A 81 18.25 -8.26 -4.83
CA ASN A 81 18.41 -9.59 -5.39
C ASN A 81 18.03 -9.60 -6.89
N ALA A 82 16.95 -8.95 -7.29
CA ALA A 82 16.57 -8.83 -8.69
C ALA A 82 17.64 -8.07 -9.52
N ALA A 83 18.18 -6.97 -9.00
CA ALA A 83 19.19 -6.19 -9.71
C ALA A 83 20.53 -6.91 -9.84
N THR A 84 20.97 -7.64 -8.81
CA THR A 84 22.26 -8.36 -8.81
C THR A 84 22.22 -9.66 -9.60
N SER A 85 21.06 -10.32 -9.66
CA SER A 85 20.87 -11.60 -10.38
C SER A 85 20.51 -11.43 -11.84
N ALA A 86 19.97 -10.26 -12.24
CA ALA A 86 19.65 -10.00 -13.63
C ALA A 86 20.91 -9.92 -14.50
N LYS A 87 20.78 -10.31 -15.78
CA LYS A 87 21.86 -10.22 -16.78
C LYS A 87 22.53 -8.84 -16.73
N ALA A 88 23.86 -8.82 -16.79
CA ALA A 88 24.64 -7.59 -16.72
C ALA A 88 24.24 -6.54 -17.79
N GLY A 89 24.50 -5.26 -17.49
CA GLY A 89 24.14 -4.13 -18.36
C GLY A 89 22.66 -3.77 -18.31
N GLY A 90 22.25 -2.90 -19.20
CA GLY A 90 20.87 -2.43 -19.34
C GLY A 90 20.49 -1.37 -18.30
N ASN A 91 19.20 -1.26 -18.00
CA ASN A 91 18.64 -0.24 -17.12
C ASN A 91 17.65 -0.82 -16.10
N ILE A 92 17.34 -0.02 -15.09
CA ILE A 92 16.27 -0.22 -14.11
C ILE A 92 15.24 0.90 -14.32
N VAL A 93 13.98 0.55 -14.45
CA VAL A 93 12.87 1.49 -14.62
C VAL A 93 12.03 1.53 -13.37
N GLY A 94 11.76 2.72 -12.88
CA GLY A 94 10.78 3.00 -11.83
C GLY A 94 9.92 4.18 -12.21
N SER A 95 9.10 4.69 -11.29
CA SER A 95 8.25 5.84 -11.57
C SER A 95 8.35 6.96 -10.53
N SER A 96 7.94 8.16 -10.92
CA SER A 96 7.76 9.27 -9.99
C SER A 96 6.61 9.04 -8.99
N PHE A 97 5.80 8.03 -9.24
CA PHE A 97 4.66 7.64 -8.40
C PHE A 97 5.08 6.86 -7.14
N GLU A 98 6.28 6.28 -7.16
CA GLU A 98 6.75 5.35 -6.14
C GLU A 98 7.02 5.98 -4.77
N HIS A 99 6.76 5.18 -3.74
CA HIS A 99 7.18 5.47 -2.37
C HIS A 99 8.73 5.53 -2.28
N PRO A 100 9.29 6.35 -1.36
CA PRO A 100 10.75 6.44 -1.17
C PRO A 100 11.46 5.10 -0.99
N ALA A 101 10.84 4.12 -0.33
CA ALA A 101 11.41 2.78 -0.16
C ALA A 101 11.80 2.17 -1.50
N THR A 102 10.86 2.06 -2.45
CA THR A 102 11.06 1.44 -3.75
C THR A 102 11.96 2.29 -4.64
N ARG A 103 11.70 3.60 -4.69
CA ARG A 103 12.47 4.55 -5.50
C ARG A 103 13.95 4.61 -5.06
N SER A 104 14.20 4.62 -3.74
CA SER A 104 15.57 4.62 -3.22
C SER A 104 16.28 3.30 -3.51
N ALA A 105 15.60 2.17 -3.32
CA ALA A 105 16.15 0.86 -3.63
C ALA A 105 16.52 0.75 -5.12
N ALA A 106 15.60 1.13 -6.03
CA ALA A 106 15.82 1.08 -7.47
C ALA A 106 17.00 1.96 -7.92
N LYS A 107 17.08 3.21 -7.44
CA LYS A 107 18.19 4.12 -7.75
C LYS A 107 19.52 3.63 -7.19
N TYR A 108 19.53 3.20 -5.93
CA TYR A 108 20.75 2.71 -5.27
C TYR A 108 21.31 1.49 -6.01
N TRP A 109 20.46 0.49 -6.28
CA TRP A 109 20.92 -0.75 -6.92
C TRP A 109 21.18 -0.59 -8.42
N ALA A 110 20.56 0.38 -9.10
CA ALA A 110 20.98 0.75 -10.44
C ALA A 110 22.45 1.22 -10.42
N ALA A 111 22.80 2.14 -9.54
CA ALA A 111 24.18 2.63 -9.40
C ALA A 111 25.18 1.49 -9.01
N GLN A 112 24.82 0.65 -8.00
CA GLN A 112 25.68 -0.45 -7.54
C GLN A 112 25.93 -1.51 -8.62
N THR A 113 25.01 -1.68 -9.55
CA THR A 113 25.12 -2.68 -10.63
C THR A 113 25.54 -2.07 -11.97
N GLY A 114 25.96 -0.79 -11.98
CA GLY A 114 26.43 -0.09 -13.18
C GLY A 114 25.32 0.13 -14.22
N ARG A 115 24.05 0.22 -13.80
CA ARG A 115 22.89 0.43 -14.67
C ARG A 115 22.37 1.86 -14.58
N GLN A 116 21.75 2.33 -15.63
CA GLN A 116 21.00 3.58 -15.63
C GLN A 116 19.66 3.37 -14.92
N TYR A 117 19.26 4.29 -14.03
CA TYR A 117 17.90 4.40 -13.54
C TYR A 117 17.09 5.30 -14.47
N MET A 118 15.96 4.81 -14.94
CA MET A 118 15.01 5.54 -15.80
C MET A 118 13.70 5.75 -15.04
N ASN A 119 13.09 6.92 -15.20
CA ASN A 119 11.91 7.32 -14.46
C ASN A 119 10.70 7.54 -15.37
N VAL A 120 9.62 6.80 -15.10
CA VAL A 120 8.31 7.04 -15.70
C VAL A 120 7.64 8.17 -14.95
N GLN A 121 7.37 9.30 -15.62
CA GLN A 121 6.70 10.43 -14.98
C GLN A 121 5.20 10.22 -14.95
N HIS A 122 4.57 10.44 -13.78
CA HIS A 122 3.11 10.43 -13.66
C HIS A 122 2.46 11.60 -14.38
N GLU A 123 1.22 11.43 -14.79
CA GLU A 123 0.43 12.50 -15.43
C GLU A 123 0.03 13.57 -14.40
N ASN A 124 0.35 14.83 -14.65
CA ASN A 124 0.11 15.91 -13.69
C ASN A 124 -1.38 16.21 -13.46
N ASN A 125 -2.22 16.00 -14.45
CA ASN A 125 -3.66 16.33 -14.39
C ASN A 125 -4.51 15.30 -13.63
N ASN A 126 -4.13 14.01 -13.67
CA ASN A 126 -4.89 12.94 -13.03
C ASN A 126 -4.08 12.15 -11.99
N GLY A 127 -2.77 12.40 -11.87
CA GLY A 127 -1.87 11.76 -10.92
C GLY A 127 -1.70 10.26 -11.17
N ASN A 128 -1.89 9.78 -12.40
CA ASN A 128 -1.85 8.38 -12.76
C ASN A 128 -0.54 7.99 -13.44
N VAL A 129 -0.23 6.69 -13.44
CA VAL A 129 0.86 6.07 -14.19
C VAL A 129 0.30 4.88 -14.95
N THR A 130 0.36 4.93 -16.28
CA THR A 130 -0.30 3.97 -17.16
C THR A 130 0.69 2.99 -17.82
N ALA A 131 0.16 1.90 -18.37
CA ALA A 131 0.94 0.96 -19.17
C ALA A 131 1.61 1.63 -20.39
N GLN A 132 0.95 2.63 -20.99
CA GLN A 132 1.52 3.41 -22.09
C GLN A 132 2.78 4.16 -21.65
N LEU A 133 2.72 4.88 -20.53
CA LEU A 133 3.86 5.63 -19.98
C LEU A 133 5.07 4.71 -19.70
N TYR A 134 4.82 3.50 -19.17
CA TYR A 134 5.87 2.50 -19.02
C TYR A 134 6.42 2.06 -20.36
N SER A 135 5.58 1.85 -21.38
CA SER A 135 6.02 1.44 -22.73
C SER A 135 6.91 2.47 -23.43
N GLU A 136 6.78 3.74 -23.10
CA GLU A 136 7.60 4.82 -23.66
C GLU A 136 9.03 4.84 -23.08
N ILE A 137 9.22 4.29 -21.87
CA ILE A 137 10.50 4.31 -21.15
C ILE A 137 11.21 2.95 -21.18
N VAL A 138 10.45 1.84 -21.06
CA VAL A 138 10.98 0.48 -21.10
C VAL A 138 11.54 0.17 -22.49
N ASN A 139 12.68 -0.48 -22.55
CA ASN A 139 13.31 -0.93 -23.78
C ASN A 139 13.84 -2.37 -23.65
N ARG A 140 14.36 -2.96 -24.71
CA ARG A 140 14.85 -4.36 -24.74
C ARG A 140 15.98 -4.64 -23.75
N ASP A 141 16.66 -3.59 -23.30
CA ASP A 141 17.74 -3.67 -22.31
C ASP A 141 17.27 -3.44 -20.87
N THR A 142 15.98 -3.25 -20.64
CA THR A 142 15.43 -3.16 -19.28
C THR A 142 15.57 -4.51 -18.59
N ARG A 143 16.15 -4.49 -17.36
CA ARG A 143 16.43 -5.69 -16.56
C ARG A 143 15.52 -5.80 -15.34
N LEU A 144 15.10 -4.66 -14.82
CA LEU A 144 14.25 -4.60 -13.64
C LEU A 144 13.27 -3.44 -13.78
N VAL A 145 12.03 -3.68 -13.41
CA VAL A 145 11.00 -2.64 -13.28
C VAL A 145 10.46 -2.68 -11.86
N THR A 146 10.34 -1.51 -11.24
CA THR A 146 9.66 -1.35 -9.95
C THR A 146 8.32 -0.65 -10.17
N ILE A 147 7.28 -1.09 -9.46
CA ILE A 147 5.92 -0.57 -9.62
C ILE A 147 5.28 -0.38 -8.24
N LEU A 148 4.74 0.81 -7.98
CA LEU A 148 3.85 1.05 -6.84
C LEU A 148 2.41 0.72 -7.26
N HIS A 149 1.75 -0.21 -6.55
CA HIS A 149 0.40 -0.66 -6.91
C HIS A 149 -0.69 0.37 -6.56
N ALA A 150 -0.52 1.13 -5.46
CA ALA A 150 -1.35 2.29 -5.12
C ALA A 150 -0.55 3.33 -4.34
N SER A 151 -0.80 4.60 -4.60
CA SER A 151 -0.06 5.69 -3.98
C SER A 151 -0.64 6.07 -2.61
N PRO A 152 0.20 6.16 -1.56
CA PRO A 152 -0.20 6.69 -0.26
C PRO A 152 -0.36 8.23 -0.26
N VAL A 153 -0.08 8.89 -1.38
CA VAL A 153 -0.20 10.35 -1.54
C VAL A 153 -1.43 10.71 -2.37
N THR A 154 -1.63 10.07 -3.52
CA THR A 154 -2.75 10.41 -4.42
C THR A 154 -3.98 9.55 -4.17
N GLY A 155 -3.84 8.37 -3.56
CA GLY A 155 -4.90 7.37 -3.41
C GLY A 155 -5.21 6.59 -4.69
N ILE A 156 -4.48 6.83 -5.78
CA ILE A 156 -4.75 6.20 -7.07
C ILE A 156 -3.98 4.89 -7.16
N SER A 157 -4.62 3.86 -7.71
CA SER A 157 -4.01 2.57 -8.04
C SER A 157 -3.69 2.47 -9.52
N VAL A 158 -2.75 1.62 -9.88
CA VAL A 158 -2.38 1.34 -11.26
C VAL A 158 -2.97 0.00 -11.73
N ASP A 159 -3.20 -0.14 -13.04
CA ASP A 159 -3.48 -1.44 -13.66
C ASP A 159 -2.17 -2.24 -13.79
N LEU A 160 -1.86 -2.98 -12.72
CA LEU A 160 -0.62 -3.75 -12.63
C LEU A 160 -0.52 -4.83 -13.72
N GLN A 161 -1.65 -5.43 -14.11
CA GLN A 161 -1.69 -6.44 -15.16
C GLN A 161 -1.36 -5.84 -16.53
N ALA A 162 -1.95 -4.68 -16.85
CA ALA A 162 -1.65 -3.99 -18.10
C ALA A 162 -0.20 -3.51 -18.15
N ILE A 163 0.34 -2.96 -17.05
CA ILE A 163 1.73 -2.52 -16.97
C ILE A 163 2.68 -3.71 -17.14
N SER A 164 2.50 -4.81 -16.41
CA SER A 164 3.38 -5.98 -16.53
C SER A 164 3.34 -6.59 -17.93
N LYS A 165 2.17 -6.65 -18.56
CA LYS A 165 2.02 -7.10 -19.94
C LYS A 165 2.79 -6.18 -20.93
N ALA A 166 2.68 -4.87 -20.76
CA ALA A 166 3.40 -3.89 -21.59
C ALA A 166 4.91 -4.02 -21.41
N VAL A 167 5.40 -4.14 -20.18
CA VAL A 167 6.82 -4.36 -19.87
C VAL A 167 7.33 -5.63 -20.58
N HIS A 168 6.67 -6.77 -20.40
CA HIS A 168 7.13 -8.04 -20.95
C HIS A 168 6.99 -8.14 -22.48
N SER A 169 6.12 -7.33 -23.09
CA SER A 169 6.05 -7.26 -24.57
C SER A 169 7.29 -6.61 -25.18
N ILE A 170 8.00 -5.75 -24.43
CA ILE A 170 9.19 -5.02 -24.86
C ILE A 170 10.46 -5.67 -24.32
N ALA A 171 10.46 -6.04 -23.05
CA ALA A 171 11.56 -6.64 -22.29
C ALA A 171 11.10 -7.95 -21.62
N PRO A 172 11.02 -9.07 -22.37
CA PRO A 172 10.46 -10.34 -21.87
C PRO A 172 11.19 -10.89 -20.62
N GLU A 173 12.49 -10.59 -20.51
CA GLU A 173 13.33 -11.05 -19.40
C GLU A 173 13.42 -10.07 -18.24
N ALA A 174 12.76 -8.91 -18.30
CA ALA A 174 12.74 -7.98 -17.17
C ALA A 174 12.08 -8.60 -15.94
N LEU A 175 12.70 -8.40 -14.78
CA LEU A 175 12.11 -8.73 -13.50
C LEU A 175 11.19 -7.59 -13.06
N ILE A 176 10.10 -7.90 -12.36
CA ILE A 176 9.15 -6.88 -11.88
C ILE A 176 8.96 -7.03 -10.37
N ILE A 177 9.32 -5.99 -9.61
CA ILE A 177 9.11 -5.92 -8.16
C ILE A 177 8.03 -4.89 -7.85
N VAL A 178 7.05 -5.29 -7.05
CA VAL A 178 5.86 -4.48 -6.75
C VAL A 178 5.81 -4.09 -5.28
N ASP A 179 5.63 -2.81 -5.06
CA ASP A 179 5.25 -2.25 -3.76
C ASP A 179 3.72 -2.28 -3.63
N GLY A 180 3.22 -3.28 -2.91
CA GLY A 180 1.81 -3.48 -2.61
C GLY A 180 1.37 -2.90 -1.26
N VAL A 181 2.27 -2.20 -0.56
CA VAL A 181 2.09 -1.75 0.83
C VAL A 181 0.80 -0.95 1.03
N GLN A 182 0.45 -0.08 0.10
CA GLN A 182 -0.79 0.69 0.20
C GLN A 182 -1.99 -0.05 -0.36
N TYR A 183 -1.83 -0.80 -1.45
CA TYR A 183 -2.94 -1.45 -2.15
C TYR A 183 -3.57 -2.59 -1.36
N ALA A 184 -2.80 -3.32 -0.56
CA ALA A 184 -3.22 -4.57 0.10
C ALA A 184 -4.46 -4.42 1.00
N ALA A 185 -4.70 -3.23 1.55
CA ALA A 185 -5.88 -2.95 2.39
C ALA A 185 -7.14 -2.60 1.58
N HIS A 186 -6.99 -2.25 0.29
CA HIS A 186 -8.03 -1.57 -0.50
C HIS A 186 -8.57 -2.39 -1.67
N GLY A 187 -7.98 -3.56 -1.97
CA GLY A 187 -8.40 -4.36 -3.10
C GLY A 187 -7.93 -5.81 -3.05
N GLY A 188 -8.47 -6.62 -3.95
CA GLY A 188 -8.05 -8.01 -4.11
C GLY A 188 -6.70 -8.11 -4.84
N ILE A 189 -5.74 -8.76 -4.20
CA ILE A 189 -4.47 -9.11 -4.83
C ILE A 189 -4.67 -10.36 -5.69
N LYS A 190 -4.05 -10.41 -6.88
CA LYS A 190 -4.18 -11.52 -7.85
C LYS A 190 -2.84 -11.82 -8.49
N ILE A 191 -1.89 -12.31 -7.71
CA ILE A 191 -0.50 -12.54 -8.13
C ILE A 191 -0.41 -13.30 -9.44
N ASP A 192 -1.14 -14.39 -9.59
CA ASP A 192 -1.09 -15.24 -10.80
C ASP A 192 -1.49 -14.51 -12.08
N HIS A 193 -2.20 -13.38 -11.98
CA HIS A 193 -2.59 -12.57 -13.12
C HIS A 193 -1.55 -11.51 -13.51
N TYR A 194 -0.61 -11.16 -12.61
CA TYR A 194 0.25 -10.01 -12.79
C TYR A 194 1.56 -10.30 -13.52
N LYS A 195 2.01 -11.55 -13.54
CA LYS A 195 3.33 -11.94 -14.11
C LYS A 195 4.48 -11.08 -13.55
N ILE A 196 4.64 -11.08 -12.26
CA ILE A 196 5.63 -10.31 -11.50
C ILE A 196 6.57 -11.25 -10.74
N ASP A 197 7.67 -10.72 -10.19
CA ASP A 197 8.68 -11.52 -9.51
C ASP A 197 8.78 -11.28 -8.01
N GLY A 198 8.23 -10.18 -7.52
CA GLY A 198 8.14 -9.91 -6.08
C GLY A 198 7.01 -8.95 -5.76
N TYR A 199 6.39 -9.16 -4.59
CA TYR A 199 5.30 -8.32 -4.07
C TYR A 199 5.43 -8.18 -2.56
N ALA A 200 5.64 -6.97 -2.05
CA ALA A 200 5.82 -6.71 -0.63
C ALA A 200 4.68 -5.87 -0.05
N ILE A 201 4.29 -6.19 1.19
CA ILE A 201 3.30 -5.44 1.96
C ILE A 201 3.82 -5.09 3.36
N SER A 202 3.18 -4.12 3.98
CA SER A 202 3.33 -3.79 5.40
C SER A 202 2.03 -4.13 6.12
N PRO A 203 1.95 -5.24 6.84
CA PRO A 203 0.70 -5.74 7.39
C PRO A 203 -0.02 -4.79 8.36
N TYR A 204 0.70 -3.85 9.01
CA TYR A 204 0.08 -2.83 9.86
C TYR A 204 -0.85 -1.87 9.08
N LYS A 205 -0.75 -1.80 7.74
CA LYS A 205 -1.72 -1.08 6.89
C LYS A 205 -2.91 -1.94 6.51
N MET A 206 -2.82 -3.25 6.75
CA MET A 206 -3.86 -4.22 6.45
C MET A 206 -4.33 -4.90 7.75
N TYR A 207 -4.74 -4.07 8.72
CA TYR A 207 -5.39 -4.46 9.98
C TYR A 207 -4.55 -5.31 10.93
N SER A 208 -3.26 -5.55 10.63
CA SER A 208 -2.32 -6.23 11.50
C SER A 208 -1.49 -5.25 12.32
N ARG A 209 -0.40 -5.70 12.93
CA ARG A 209 0.47 -4.91 13.80
C ARG A 209 1.72 -4.40 13.08
N HIS A 210 2.37 -3.43 13.68
CA HIS A 210 3.74 -3.00 13.32
C HIS A 210 4.78 -4.08 13.64
N GLY A 211 6.00 -3.88 13.18
CA GLY A 211 7.18 -4.65 13.53
C GLY A 211 7.53 -5.78 12.57
N TYR A 212 6.83 -5.89 11.43
CA TYR A 212 7.21 -6.82 10.36
C TYR A 212 6.71 -6.38 8.98
N GLY A 213 7.39 -6.86 7.96
CA GLY A 213 6.92 -6.87 6.58
C GLY A 213 6.57 -8.28 6.13
N PHE A 214 5.80 -8.41 5.07
CA PHE A 214 5.42 -9.68 4.48
C PHE A 214 5.56 -9.61 2.96
N ALA A 215 6.17 -10.62 2.33
CA ALA A 215 6.38 -10.64 0.90
C ALA A 215 6.08 -11.99 0.26
N TRP A 216 5.71 -11.92 -1.01
CA TRP A 216 5.73 -13.02 -1.96
C TRP A 216 6.86 -12.81 -2.97
N VAL A 217 7.47 -13.91 -3.39
CA VAL A 217 8.50 -13.97 -4.43
C VAL A 217 8.24 -15.12 -5.37
N SER A 218 8.47 -14.90 -6.68
CA SER A 218 8.25 -15.91 -7.72
C SER A 218 9.28 -17.04 -7.64
N ASP A 219 8.91 -18.22 -8.16
CA ASP A 219 9.85 -19.31 -8.34
C ASP A 219 10.98 -18.91 -9.30
N ARG A 220 10.68 -18.08 -10.32
CA ARG A 220 11.68 -17.55 -11.25
C ARG A 220 12.78 -16.77 -10.51
N LEU A 221 12.43 -15.84 -9.64
CA LEU A 221 13.42 -15.07 -8.87
C LEU A 221 14.10 -15.94 -7.79
N THR A 222 13.38 -16.90 -7.20
CA THR A 222 13.92 -17.84 -6.22
C THR A 222 15.00 -18.76 -6.82
N GLN A 223 14.87 -19.14 -8.08
CA GLN A 223 15.90 -19.95 -8.78
C GLN A 223 17.13 -19.15 -9.22
N MET A 224 17.08 -17.81 -9.13
CA MET A 224 18.24 -16.96 -9.38
C MET A 224 19.09 -16.83 -8.11
N SER A 225 20.35 -16.38 -8.26
CA SER A 225 21.21 -16.13 -7.12
C SER A 225 20.59 -15.05 -6.21
N HIS A 226 20.38 -15.36 -4.94
CA HIS A 226 19.86 -14.44 -3.95
C HIS A 226 20.56 -14.67 -2.59
N GLU A 227 20.37 -13.76 -1.67
CA GLU A 227 20.94 -13.88 -0.33
C GLU A 227 20.27 -14.97 0.46
N GLN A 228 21.06 -15.88 0.96
CA GLN A 228 20.66 -17.00 1.80
C GLN A 228 21.77 -17.33 2.81
N LEU A 229 21.44 -18.09 3.84
CA LEU A 229 22.45 -18.65 4.73
C LEU A 229 23.25 -19.69 3.98
N LEU A 230 24.55 -19.80 4.29
CA LEU A 230 25.43 -20.80 3.71
C LEU A 230 24.84 -22.20 3.90
N ASP A 231 24.80 -22.97 2.82
CA ASP A 231 24.20 -24.31 2.76
C ASP A 231 22.70 -24.37 3.11
N GLY A 232 22.02 -23.23 3.15
CA GLY A 232 20.58 -23.14 3.34
C GLY A 232 19.79 -23.55 2.09
N PRO A 233 18.51 -23.96 2.24
CA PRO A 233 17.67 -24.30 1.09
C PRO A 233 17.39 -23.07 0.22
N ILE A 234 17.41 -23.26 -1.11
CA ILE A 234 17.24 -22.20 -2.09
C ILE A 234 15.88 -21.46 -1.95
N GLU A 235 14.88 -22.13 -1.40
CA GLU A 235 13.57 -21.54 -1.15
C GLU A 235 13.52 -20.61 0.07
N SER A 236 14.61 -20.55 0.85
CA SER A 236 14.66 -19.74 2.07
C SER A 236 15.03 -18.30 1.75
N TRP A 237 14.04 -17.41 1.87
CA TRP A 237 14.20 -15.96 1.75
C TRP A 237 14.36 -15.26 3.10
N GLU A 238 14.23 -15.99 4.21
CA GLU A 238 14.41 -15.46 5.55
C GLU A 238 15.87 -15.51 5.98
N LEU A 239 16.42 -14.37 6.36
CA LEU A 239 17.76 -14.26 6.92
C LEU A 239 17.67 -14.26 8.44
N GLY A 240 17.66 -15.47 9.02
CA GLY A 240 17.57 -15.69 10.45
C GLY A 240 16.16 -16.06 10.94
N THR A 241 16.06 -16.40 12.21
CA THR A 241 14.80 -16.76 12.86
C THR A 241 13.87 -15.56 12.95
N ARG A 242 12.67 -15.71 12.42
CA ARG A 242 11.64 -14.68 12.47
C ARG A 242 10.58 -14.98 13.54
N ASP A 243 9.94 -13.93 14.03
CA ASP A 243 8.82 -14.03 14.96
C ASP A 243 7.66 -14.84 14.35
N THR A 244 7.37 -16.01 14.91
CA THR A 244 6.24 -16.85 14.48
C THR A 244 4.90 -16.14 14.67
N GLY A 245 4.81 -15.22 15.63
CA GLY A 245 3.63 -14.36 15.83
C GLY A 245 3.32 -13.50 14.61
N SER A 246 4.32 -13.11 13.82
CA SER A 246 4.11 -12.40 12.55
C SER A 246 3.32 -13.24 11.55
N TYR A 247 3.62 -14.52 11.44
CA TYR A 247 2.87 -15.47 10.61
C TYR A 247 1.45 -15.70 11.14
N ALA A 248 1.32 -15.96 12.44
CA ALA A 248 0.01 -16.18 13.07
C ALA A 248 -0.94 -14.97 12.90
N THR A 249 -0.41 -13.74 12.95
CA THR A 249 -1.22 -12.53 12.76
C THR A 249 -1.65 -12.30 11.31
N ILE A 250 -0.94 -12.82 10.31
CA ILE A 250 -1.42 -12.85 8.92
C ILE A 250 -2.66 -13.76 8.82
N SER A 251 -2.63 -14.95 9.44
CA SER A 251 -3.80 -15.83 9.50
C SER A 251 -5.02 -15.17 10.15
N ASP A 252 -4.82 -14.34 11.19
CA ASP A 252 -5.91 -13.59 11.81
C ASP A 252 -6.54 -12.57 10.83
N VAL A 253 -5.73 -11.88 10.04
CA VAL A 253 -6.23 -10.96 9.01
C VAL A 253 -7.01 -11.72 7.94
N VAL A 254 -6.49 -12.86 7.46
CA VAL A 254 -7.18 -13.68 6.46
C VAL A 254 -8.52 -14.18 6.99
N LYS A 255 -8.57 -14.71 8.22
CA LYS A 255 -9.82 -15.14 8.88
C LYS A 255 -10.83 -14.01 9.01
N TYR A 256 -10.38 -12.80 9.34
CA TYR A 256 -11.24 -11.62 9.37
C TYR A 256 -11.84 -11.30 8.00
N LEU A 257 -11.02 -11.30 6.94
CA LEU A 257 -11.51 -11.05 5.58
C LEU A 257 -12.45 -12.14 5.09
N GLU A 258 -12.18 -13.41 5.39
CA GLU A 258 -13.09 -14.52 5.10
C GLU A 258 -14.43 -14.37 5.84
N TRP A 259 -14.39 -13.98 7.12
CA TRP A 259 -15.60 -13.68 7.88
C TRP A 259 -16.39 -12.54 7.24
N LEU A 260 -15.72 -11.44 6.88
CA LEU A 260 -16.36 -10.29 6.24
C LEU A 260 -17.01 -10.70 4.92
N GLY A 261 -16.29 -11.39 4.05
CA GLY A 261 -16.83 -11.82 2.76
C GLY A 261 -17.96 -12.86 2.88
N GLY A 262 -17.89 -13.72 3.90
CA GLY A 262 -18.97 -14.65 4.23
C GLY A 262 -20.25 -13.99 4.73
N LYS A 263 -20.16 -12.73 5.25
CA LYS A 263 -21.34 -11.92 5.58
C LYS A 263 -22.01 -11.29 4.36
N ILE A 264 -21.28 -11.11 3.27
CA ILE A 264 -21.81 -10.58 2.00
C ILE A 264 -22.53 -11.68 1.23
N GLU A 265 -21.90 -12.86 1.14
CA GLU A 265 -22.45 -14.01 0.42
C GLU A 265 -21.97 -15.29 1.11
N ASN A 266 -22.91 -16.19 1.41
CA ASN A 266 -22.59 -17.47 1.99
C ASN A 266 -21.90 -18.37 0.96
N SER A 267 -20.65 -18.76 1.23
CA SER A 267 -19.84 -19.63 0.38
C SER A 267 -18.91 -20.48 1.23
N GLU A 268 -18.71 -21.73 0.87
CA GLU A 268 -17.67 -22.56 1.50
C GLU A 268 -16.26 -22.26 0.95
N SER A 269 -16.16 -21.69 -0.25
CA SER A 269 -14.89 -21.38 -0.90
C SER A 269 -14.20 -20.17 -0.24
N ARG A 270 -12.98 -20.36 0.25
CA ARG A 270 -12.13 -19.31 0.83
C ARG A 270 -11.84 -18.20 -0.18
N SER A 271 -11.51 -18.56 -1.41
CA SER A 271 -11.22 -17.57 -2.47
C SER A 271 -12.43 -16.72 -2.82
N VAL A 272 -13.63 -17.29 -2.81
CA VAL A 272 -14.89 -16.54 -3.00
C VAL A 272 -15.11 -15.57 -1.84
N LYS A 273 -14.96 -16.02 -0.58
CA LYS A 273 -15.07 -15.16 0.61
C LYS A 273 -14.08 -13.99 0.54
N LEU A 274 -12.82 -14.23 0.24
CA LEU A 274 -11.79 -13.18 0.12
C LEU A 274 -12.10 -12.22 -1.03
N SER A 275 -12.58 -12.72 -2.17
CA SER A 275 -13.01 -11.88 -3.29
C SER A 275 -14.20 -10.98 -2.92
N ASN A 276 -15.17 -11.52 -2.20
CA ASN A 276 -16.34 -10.76 -1.74
C ASN A 276 -15.95 -9.70 -0.70
N ALA A 277 -15.06 -10.01 0.23
CA ALA A 277 -14.50 -9.04 1.16
C ALA A 277 -13.82 -7.88 0.42
N ALA A 278 -12.93 -8.19 -0.55
CA ALA A 278 -12.23 -7.18 -1.33
C ALA A 278 -13.20 -6.26 -2.11
N LYS A 279 -14.25 -6.84 -2.72
CA LYS A 279 -15.29 -6.07 -3.42
C LYS A 279 -16.09 -5.18 -2.47
N ALA A 280 -16.48 -5.69 -1.30
CA ALA A 280 -17.22 -4.94 -0.30
C ALA A 280 -16.41 -3.78 0.29
N ILE A 281 -15.12 -4.01 0.60
CA ILE A 281 -14.19 -2.98 1.04
C ILE A 281 -14.08 -1.89 -0.02
N ALA A 282 -13.81 -2.26 -1.28
CA ALA A 282 -13.70 -1.29 -2.37
C ALA A 282 -15.01 -0.49 -2.57
N ALA A 283 -16.16 -1.14 -2.52
CA ALA A 283 -17.45 -0.46 -2.66
C ALA A 283 -17.71 0.55 -1.52
N GLN A 284 -17.41 0.18 -0.27
CA GLN A 284 -17.53 1.06 0.88
C GLN A 284 -16.59 2.27 0.76
N GLU A 285 -15.34 2.04 0.38
CA GLU A 285 -14.36 3.13 0.22
C GLU A 285 -14.71 4.08 -0.91
N ILE A 286 -15.24 3.56 -2.03
CA ILE A 286 -15.76 4.38 -3.12
C ILE A 286 -16.93 5.24 -2.62
N ALA A 287 -17.90 4.66 -1.92
CA ALA A 287 -19.04 5.40 -1.38
C ALA A 287 -18.59 6.52 -0.42
N LEU A 288 -17.62 6.24 0.47
CA LEU A 288 -17.10 7.23 1.41
C LEU A 288 -16.29 8.34 0.71
N THR A 289 -15.48 8.03 -0.29
CA THR A 289 -14.73 9.03 -1.06
C THR A 289 -15.63 9.86 -1.97
N ASP A 290 -16.67 9.25 -2.56
CA ASP A 290 -17.69 9.97 -3.33
C ASP A 290 -18.47 10.94 -2.45
N LEU A 291 -18.93 10.48 -1.27
CA LEU A 291 -19.58 11.36 -0.29
C LEU A 291 -18.66 12.53 0.14
N MET A 292 -17.37 12.24 0.39
CA MET A 292 -16.39 13.27 0.74
C MET A 292 -16.21 14.32 -0.36
N ILE A 293 -16.14 13.89 -1.62
CA ILE A 293 -15.92 14.79 -2.76
C ILE A 293 -17.20 15.53 -3.15
N HIS A 294 -18.34 14.85 -3.17
CA HIS A 294 -19.58 15.39 -3.74
C HIS A 294 -20.53 15.96 -2.69
N GLY A 295 -20.41 15.56 -1.43
CA GLY A 295 -21.37 15.91 -0.38
C GLY A 295 -22.67 15.14 -0.48
N GLU A 296 -23.63 15.50 0.36
CA GLU A 296 -24.98 14.91 0.37
C GLU A 296 -25.98 15.95 0.90
N ASP A 297 -27.15 16.04 0.29
CA ASP A 297 -28.24 16.95 0.67
C ASP A 297 -27.76 18.41 0.86
N ASN A 298 -27.82 18.90 2.11
CA ASN A 298 -27.42 20.25 2.48
C ASN A 298 -25.94 20.35 2.93
N ILE A 299 -25.17 19.27 2.88
CA ILE A 299 -23.75 19.24 3.26
C ILE A 299 -22.89 19.32 2.02
N LYS A 300 -22.21 20.47 1.83
CA LYS A 300 -21.29 20.67 0.70
C LYS A 300 -20.13 19.71 0.78
N GLY A 301 -19.82 19.08 -0.37
CA GLY A 301 -18.64 18.25 -0.54
C GLY A 301 -17.38 19.07 -0.78
N LEU A 302 -16.22 18.40 -0.83
CA LEU A 302 -14.94 19.04 -1.14
C LEU A 302 -15.02 19.87 -2.43
N LYS A 303 -15.67 19.36 -3.48
CA LYS A 303 -15.79 20.05 -4.79
C LYS A 303 -16.46 21.43 -4.72
N ASP A 304 -17.27 21.67 -3.69
CA ASP A 304 -18.08 22.88 -3.50
C ASP A 304 -17.37 23.91 -2.61
N LEU A 305 -16.21 23.55 -2.04
CA LEU A 305 -15.40 24.45 -1.23
C LEU A 305 -14.62 25.44 -2.12
N LYS A 306 -14.59 26.71 -1.74
CA LYS A 306 -13.87 27.74 -2.50
C LYS A 306 -12.35 27.48 -2.50
N GLY A 307 -11.74 27.52 -3.66
CA GLY A 307 -10.29 27.36 -3.81
C GLY A 307 -9.76 25.93 -3.63
N ILE A 308 -10.64 24.92 -3.62
CA ILE A 308 -10.25 23.52 -3.48
C ILE A 308 -9.56 23.02 -4.74
N GLU A 309 -8.48 22.28 -4.56
CA GLU A 309 -7.84 21.47 -5.59
C GLU A 309 -7.64 20.05 -5.05
N ILE A 310 -8.04 19.04 -5.82
CA ILE A 310 -8.00 17.61 -5.43
C ILE A 310 -7.03 16.87 -6.35
N ILE A 311 -6.06 16.17 -5.79
CA ILE A 311 -5.14 15.33 -6.57
C ILE A 311 -5.94 14.21 -7.25
N GLY A 312 -5.74 14.03 -8.56
CA GLY A 312 -6.45 13.03 -9.35
C GLY A 312 -7.89 13.42 -9.70
N GLY A 313 -8.29 14.70 -9.43
CA GLY A 313 -9.59 15.25 -9.81
C GLY A 313 -10.75 14.73 -8.98
N GLN A 314 -11.95 15.17 -9.36
CA GLN A 314 -13.19 14.82 -8.66
C GLN A 314 -13.71 13.42 -9.02
N LYS A 315 -13.44 12.95 -10.22
CA LYS A 315 -13.84 11.63 -10.72
C LYS A 315 -12.62 10.86 -11.15
N ASN A 316 -12.28 9.80 -10.42
CA ASN A 316 -11.18 8.90 -10.78
C ASN A 316 -11.53 7.47 -10.37
N PRO A 317 -11.76 6.55 -11.35
CA PRO A 317 -12.19 5.18 -11.08
C PRO A 317 -11.09 4.35 -10.38
N ASP A 318 -9.83 4.77 -10.48
CA ASP A 318 -8.70 4.10 -9.85
C ASP A 318 -8.45 4.57 -8.42
N ARG A 319 -9.22 5.55 -7.93
CA ARG A 319 -9.11 6.04 -6.54
C ARG A 319 -9.53 4.95 -5.56
N LYS A 320 -8.68 4.77 -4.54
CA LYS A 320 -8.96 3.93 -3.37
C LYS A 320 -9.40 4.83 -2.20
N GLY A 321 -9.48 4.32 -1.02
CA GLY A 321 -9.95 5.00 0.18
C GLY A 321 -9.11 6.22 0.63
N LEU A 322 -8.70 7.10 -0.30
CA LEU A 322 -7.86 8.25 0.03
C LEU A 322 -8.15 9.45 -0.90
N VAL A 323 -8.26 10.62 -0.30
CA VAL A 323 -8.37 11.91 -0.99
C VAL A 323 -7.31 12.86 -0.44
N SER A 324 -6.45 13.39 -1.32
CA SER A 324 -5.52 14.47 -0.98
C SER A 324 -5.94 15.75 -1.68
N PHE A 325 -5.97 16.84 -0.94
CA PHE A 325 -6.44 18.13 -1.43
C PHE A 325 -5.71 19.29 -0.75
N ARG A 326 -5.75 20.47 -1.37
CA ARG A 326 -5.40 21.75 -0.74
C ARG A 326 -6.53 22.76 -0.95
N ILE A 327 -6.51 23.80 -0.14
CA ILE A 327 -7.35 25.01 -0.31
C ILE A 327 -6.40 26.17 -0.62
N ASN A 328 -6.56 26.78 -1.79
CA ASN A 328 -5.69 27.89 -2.22
C ASN A 328 -5.70 29.04 -1.20
N GLY A 329 -4.51 29.53 -0.85
CA GLY A 329 -4.34 30.58 0.14
C GLY A 329 -4.47 30.10 1.60
N THR A 330 -4.64 28.82 1.85
CA THR A 330 -4.76 28.24 3.19
C THR A 330 -3.64 27.23 3.45
N SER A 331 -2.96 27.36 4.60
CA SER A 331 -1.97 26.37 5.04
C SER A 331 -2.66 25.04 5.39
N SER A 332 -2.18 23.95 4.80
CA SER A 332 -2.66 22.61 5.15
C SER A 332 -2.39 22.24 6.62
N HIS A 333 -1.37 22.82 7.24
CA HIS A 333 -1.10 22.66 8.67
C HIS A 333 -2.20 23.25 9.54
N LEU A 334 -2.58 24.52 9.28
CA LEU A 334 -3.66 25.19 10.02
C LEU A 334 -4.98 24.42 9.88
N LEU A 335 -5.27 23.89 8.69
CA LEU A 335 -6.48 23.10 8.47
C LEU A 335 -6.44 21.78 9.25
N VAL A 336 -5.32 21.08 9.26
CA VAL A 336 -5.17 19.81 10.01
C VAL A 336 -5.21 20.08 11.52
N ASP A 337 -4.63 21.18 12.02
CA ASP A 337 -4.68 21.56 13.44
C ASP A 337 -6.13 21.84 13.87
N PHE A 338 -6.88 22.62 13.08
CA PHE A 338 -8.31 22.85 13.29
C PHE A 338 -9.13 21.56 13.33
N LEU A 339 -8.90 20.64 12.37
CA LEU A 339 -9.57 19.35 12.35
C LEU A 339 -9.23 18.50 13.59
N ASN A 340 -7.98 18.53 14.04
CA ASN A 340 -7.55 17.84 15.27
C ASN A 340 -8.27 18.38 16.51
N GLU A 341 -8.48 19.70 16.62
CA GLU A 341 -9.25 20.32 17.70
C GLU A 341 -10.70 19.85 17.70
N LYS A 342 -11.28 19.58 16.53
CA LYS A 342 -12.61 18.96 16.35
C LYS A 342 -12.62 17.45 16.62
N GLY A 343 -11.49 16.85 16.96
CA GLY A 343 -11.36 15.39 17.14
C GLY A 343 -11.33 14.59 15.84
N ILE A 344 -11.05 15.25 14.71
CA ILE A 344 -10.97 14.64 13.37
C ILE A 344 -9.50 14.53 12.96
N ARG A 345 -8.96 13.32 13.01
CA ARG A 345 -7.55 13.08 12.71
C ARG A 345 -7.31 12.88 11.22
N THR A 346 -6.55 13.78 10.64
CA THR A 346 -6.08 13.78 9.25
C THR A 346 -4.57 13.99 9.23
N HIS A 347 -3.95 14.10 8.05
CA HIS A 347 -2.50 14.20 7.92
C HIS A 347 -2.08 15.25 6.88
N VAL A 348 -1.03 16.03 7.19
CA VAL A 348 -0.37 16.89 6.22
C VAL A 348 0.69 16.09 5.45
N ARG A 349 0.61 16.09 4.12
CA ARG A 349 1.70 15.63 3.26
C ARG A 349 2.48 16.84 2.75
N LYS A 350 3.82 16.78 2.82
CA LYS A 350 4.73 17.86 2.40
C LYS A 350 5.51 17.45 1.16
N ALA A 351 5.94 18.44 0.38
CA ALA A 351 6.85 18.19 -0.74
C ALA A 351 8.29 17.92 -0.27
N ASP A 352 8.42 16.96 0.65
CA ASP A 352 9.67 16.45 1.22
C ASP A 352 10.14 15.16 0.49
N HIS A 353 11.09 14.45 1.09
CA HIS A 353 11.60 13.17 0.55
C HIS A 353 10.54 12.08 0.44
N TYR A 354 9.41 12.18 1.18
CA TYR A 354 8.30 11.22 1.10
C TYR A 354 7.33 11.49 -0.04
N SER A 355 7.07 12.75 -0.38
CA SER A 355 5.99 13.09 -1.31
C SER A 355 6.37 14.12 -2.37
N GLY A 356 7.58 14.71 -2.29
CA GLY A 356 8.02 15.73 -3.24
C GLY A 356 8.04 15.25 -4.69
N ASN A 357 8.27 13.96 -4.92
CA ASN A 357 8.19 13.37 -6.26
C ASN A 357 6.79 13.49 -6.91
N ILE A 358 5.74 13.63 -6.11
CA ILE A 358 4.36 13.83 -6.56
C ILE A 358 3.96 15.29 -6.46
N LEU A 359 4.25 15.95 -5.33
CA LEU A 359 3.77 17.31 -5.07
C LEU A 359 4.55 18.39 -5.84
N ASN A 360 5.88 18.25 -6.01
CA ASN A 360 6.68 19.23 -6.76
C ASN A 360 6.23 19.42 -8.23
N PRO A 361 5.96 18.35 -9.01
CA PRO A 361 5.43 18.52 -10.36
C PRO A 361 4.07 19.21 -10.43
N LEU A 362 3.28 19.14 -9.34
CA LEU A 362 1.99 19.84 -9.22
C LEU A 362 2.16 21.30 -8.76
N GLY A 363 3.38 21.72 -8.37
CA GLY A 363 3.62 23.03 -7.76
C GLY A 363 3.01 23.18 -6.37
N TRP A 364 2.90 22.08 -5.62
CA TRP A 364 2.32 22.06 -4.28
C TRP A 364 3.42 21.89 -3.22
N GLU A 365 3.42 22.74 -2.20
CA GLU A 365 4.32 22.62 -1.05
C GLU A 365 3.81 21.59 -0.04
N ASP A 366 2.48 21.53 0.13
CA ASP A 366 1.81 20.58 1.00
C ASP A 366 0.37 20.29 0.55
N CYS A 367 -0.26 19.33 1.19
CA CYS A 367 -1.69 19.04 1.07
C CYS A 367 -2.23 18.34 2.31
N VAL A 368 -3.54 18.41 2.52
CA VAL A 368 -4.26 17.59 3.49
C VAL A 368 -4.56 16.24 2.87
N ARG A 369 -4.26 15.16 3.58
CA ARG A 369 -4.61 13.80 3.20
C ARG A 369 -5.64 13.23 4.17
N VAL A 370 -6.78 12.81 3.62
CA VAL A 370 -7.83 12.08 4.32
C VAL A 370 -7.86 10.67 3.78
N SER A 371 -7.69 9.67 4.62
CA SER A 371 -7.71 8.28 4.21
C SER A 371 -8.68 7.46 5.05
N VAL A 372 -9.60 6.80 4.38
CA VAL A 372 -10.63 5.94 4.96
C VAL A 372 -10.29 4.46 4.78
N CYS A 373 -10.89 3.64 5.61
CA CYS A 373 -11.03 2.20 5.42
C CYS A 373 -12.51 1.82 5.53
N HIS A 374 -12.84 0.59 5.21
CA HIS A 374 -14.22 0.08 5.21
C HIS A 374 -14.95 0.19 6.57
N TYR A 375 -14.25 0.37 7.67
CA TYR A 375 -14.85 0.57 9.01
C TYR A 375 -15.19 2.02 9.33
N ASN A 376 -14.81 2.98 8.48
CA ASN A 376 -15.30 4.35 8.60
C ASN A 376 -16.77 4.44 8.16
N SER A 377 -17.49 5.42 8.70
CA SER A 377 -18.90 5.64 8.42
C SER A 377 -19.18 6.90 7.60
N SER A 378 -20.37 6.98 7.00
CA SER A 378 -20.88 8.19 6.33
C SER A 378 -21.00 9.37 7.30
N GLU A 379 -21.40 9.12 8.55
CA GLU A 379 -21.52 10.14 9.60
C GLU A 379 -20.16 10.77 9.96
N GLU A 380 -19.09 9.96 9.93
CA GLU A 380 -17.72 10.47 10.10
C GLU A 380 -17.31 11.39 8.95
N ILE A 381 -17.65 11.04 7.70
CA ILE A 381 -17.43 11.90 6.52
C ILE A 381 -18.27 13.19 6.61
N LYS A 382 -19.54 13.12 6.99
CA LYS A 382 -20.37 14.30 7.22
C LYS A 382 -19.78 15.22 8.28
N SER A 383 -19.27 14.66 9.37
CA SER A 383 -18.59 15.45 10.43
C SER A 383 -17.35 16.17 9.90
N LEU A 384 -16.55 15.52 9.05
CA LEU A 384 -15.41 16.15 8.36
C LEU A 384 -15.87 17.29 7.46
N LEU A 385 -16.90 17.07 6.62
CA LEU A 385 -17.40 18.08 5.69
C LEU A 385 -17.99 19.29 6.41
N LEU A 386 -18.73 19.08 7.49
CA LEU A 386 -19.24 20.17 8.33
C LEU A 386 -18.11 21.00 8.94
N ALA A 387 -17.06 20.38 9.48
CA ALA A 387 -15.89 21.06 10.00
C ALA A 387 -15.15 21.88 8.92
N LEU A 388 -15.00 21.32 7.71
CA LEU A 388 -14.37 22.02 6.59
C LEU A 388 -15.19 23.23 6.12
N ASN A 389 -16.52 23.13 6.09
CA ASN A 389 -17.41 24.24 5.76
C ASN A 389 -17.33 25.34 6.84
N GLU A 390 -17.32 24.98 8.14
CA GLU A 390 -17.12 25.92 9.26
C GLU A 390 -15.79 26.68 9.10
N PHE A 391 -14.69 25.97 8.85
CA PHE A 391 -13.37 26.57 8.66
C PHE A 391 -13.36 27.63 7.55
N GLN A 392 -14.06 27.41 6.43
CA GLN A 392 -14.14 28.37 5.33
C GLN A 392 -14.96 29.61 5.68
N VAL A 393 -16.01 29.49 6.49
CA VAL A 393 -16.82 30.62 6.95
C VAL A 393 -15.99 31.50 7.88
N ASP A 394 -15.27 30.92 8.86
CA ASP A 394 -14.44 31.64 9.80
C ASP A 394 -13.28 32.38 9.11
N ALA A 395 -12.62 31.72 8.14
CA ALA A 395 -11.60 32.37 7.33
C ALA A 395 -12.11 33.57 6.51
N SER A 396 -13.35 33.48 6.03
CA SER A 396 -14.00 34.60 5.29
C SER A 396 -14.31 35.81 6.19
N ILE A 397 -14.76 35.57 7.43
CA ILE A 397 -15.05 36.62 8.42
C ILE A 397 -13.78 37.28 8.91
N GLY A 398 -12.70 36.50 9.12
CA GLY A 398 -11.38 37.02 9.52
C GLY A 398 -10.76 37.97 8.48
N GLN A 399 -10.97 37.69 7.19
CA GLN A 399 -10.50 38.58 6.09
C GLN A 399 -11.30 39.87 5.96
N VAL A 400 -12.59 39.88 6.30
CA VAL A 400 -13.45 41.05 6.26
C VAL A 400 -13.11 42.03 7.42
N ASN A 401 -12.65 41.50 8.56
CA ASN A 401 -12.29 42.32 9.73
C ASN A 401 -10.83 42.81 9.71
N SER A 402 -10.03 42.40 8.73
CA SER A 402 -8.62 42.82 8.57
C SER A 402 -8.38 43.84 7.42
N ASN A 403 -9.43 44.22 6.69
CA ASN A 403 -9.45 45.31 5.71
C ASN A 403 -10.23 46.51 6.25
#